data_07a2e36f255f64751fcf34e5fad0c23d
#
_entry.id   07a2e36f255f64751fcf34e5fad0c23d
#
_cell.length_a   1.000
_cell.length_b   1.000
_cell.length_c   1.000
_cell.angle_alpha   90.00
_cell.angle_beta   90.00
_cell.angle_gamma   90.00
#
_symmetry.space_group_name_H-M   'P 1'
#
loop_
_entity.id
_entity.type
_entity.pdbx_description
1 polymer ?
#
loop_
_entity_poly.entity_id
_entity_poly.type
_entity_poly.pdbx_seq_one_letter_code
_entity_poly.pdbx_strand_id
1 'polypeptide(L)'
;MYKRQESINHAKAANVKIIVAMNKMDKPTANPERVMEGLTKYGIITEDWGGDVACIPVSALTGMGINDLLERIALEAEVMELKANPNRRAKGAVVEARLDKGQGPIATILVQNGTLHAGDVIIAGTAVGRVRTMRSDKGVLLNDAGPVSYTHLRAHET
;
A
#
# COMPACT_ATOMS: atom_id res chain seq x y z
N MET A 1 1.92 18.78 10.54
CA MET A 1 3.34 18.54 10.29
C MET A 1 3.82 17.16 10.76
N TYR A 2 3.33 16.65 11.88
CA TYR A 2 3.74 15.36 12.46
C TYR A 2 3.49 14.10 11.59
N LYS A 3 2.39 14.05 10.83
CA LYS A 3 2.02 12.86 10.02
C LYS A 3 3.04 12.48 8.95
N ARG A 4 3.69 13.46 8.28
CA ARG A 4 4.70 13.16 7.25
C ARG A 4 5.97 12.58 7.86
N GLN A 5 6.42 13.12 8.97
CA GLN A 5 7.60 12.65 9.67
C GLN A 5 7.42 11.22 10.17
N GLU A 6 6.26 10.92 10.73
CA GLU A 6 5.90 9.59 11.19
C GLU A 6 5.92 8.57 10.04
N SER A 7 5.30 8.91 8.89
CA SER A 7 5.33 8.04 7.71
C SER A 7 6.74 7.78 7.18
N ILE A 8 7.59 8.81 7.13
CA ILE A 8 9.00 8.67 6.71
C ILE A 8 9.77 7.78 7.68
N ASN A 9 9.58 7.97 8.97
CA ASN A 9 10.25 7.18 10.01
C ASN A 9 9.84 5.71 9.93
N HIS A 10 8.55 5.43 9.72
CA HIS A 10 8.05 4.06 9.53
C HIS A 10 8.62 3.41 8.27
N ALA A 11 8.64 4.13 7.15
CA ALA A 11 9.21 3.62 5.91
C ALA A 11 10.70 3.29 6.04
N LYS A 12 11.47 4.17 6.69
CA LYS A 12 12.90 3.94 6.98
C LYS A 12 13.11 2.76 7.93
N ALA A 13 12.33 2.67 9.00
CA ALA A 13 12.41 1.57 9.95
C ALA A 13 12.07 0.21 9.30
N ALA A 14 11.15 0.22 8.34
CA ALA A 14 10.80 -0.97 7.55
C ALA A 14 11.79 -1.26 6.40
N ASN A 15 12.77 -0.38 6.17
CA ASN A 15 13.72 -0.47 5.07
C ASN A 15 13.06 -0.69 3.70
N VAL A 16 11.98 0.05 3.45
CA VAL A 16 11.26 0.00 2.16
C VAL A 16 11.68 1.16 1.26
N LYS A 17 11.60 0.96 -0.05
CA LYS A 17 11.88 2.02 -1.03
C LYS A 17 10.86 3.15 -0.89
N ILE A 18 11.33 4.38 -0.98
CA ILE A 18 10.50 5.58 -0.85
C ILE A 18 10.45 6.29 -2.20
N ILE A 19 9.26 6.62 -2.65
CA ILE A 19 9.00 7.51 -3.78
C ILE A 19 8.17 8.67 -3.26
N VAL A 20 8.52 9.88 -3.64
CA VAL A 20 7.82 11.10 -3.21
C VAL A 20 6.98 11.65 -4.36
N ALA A 21 5.68 11.76 -4.16
CA ALA A 21 4.76 12.49 -5.03
C ALA A 21 4.50 13.88 -4.47
N MET A 22 5.02 14.91 -5.12
CA MET A 22 4.74 16.30 -4.78
C MET A 22 3.42 16.73 -5.37
N ASN A 23 2.35 16.62 -4.58
CA ASN A 23 1.00 16.92 -5.07
C ASN A 23 0.66 18.42 -5.01
N LYS A 24 -0.37 18.80 -5.76
CA LYS A 24 -0.89 20.17 -5.89
C LYS A 24 0.03 21.11 -6.68
N MET A 25 0.73 20.59 -7.67
CA MET A 25 1.59 21.40 -8.55
C MET A 25 0.81 22.31 -9.52
N ASP A 26 -0.50 22.14 -9.59
CA ASP A 26 -1.42 23.06 -10.29
C ASP A 26 -1.58 24.43 -9.62
N LYS A 27 -1.17 24.55 -8.35
CA LYS A 27 -1.33 25.82 -7.63
C LYS A 27 -0.21 26.81 -7.96
N PRO A 28 -0.54 28.12 -8.14
CA PRO A 28 0.46 29.16 -8.39
C PRO A 28 1.49 29.32 -7.26
N THR A 29 1.14 28.86 -6.05
CA THR A 29 2.01 28.89 -4.87
C THR A 29 2.84 27.61 -4.68
N ALA A 30 2.78 26.68 -5.65
CA ALA A 30 3.57 25.45 -5.58
C ALA A 30 5.06 25.80 -5.66
N ASN A 31 5.82 25.22 -4.75
CA ASN A 31 7.27 25.40 -4.69
C ASN A 31 7.94 24.04 -4.45
N PRO A 32 8.39 23.36 -5.52
CA PRO A 32 9.07 22.06 -5.42
C PRO A 32 10.35 22.13 -4.59
N GLU A 33 11.17 23.19 -4.76
CA GLU A 33 12.44 23.33 -4.06
C GLU A 33 12.24 23.36 -2.54
N ARG A 34 11.25 24.10 -2.07
CA ARG A 34 10.90 24.15 -0.64
C ARG A 34 10.45 22.80 -0.09
N VAL A 35 9.81 21.98 -0.93
CA VAL A 35 9.42 20.62 -0.53
C VAL A 35 10.64 19.74 -0.41
N MET A 36 11.55 19.78 -1.39
CA MET A 36 12.79 19.01 -1.38
C MET A 36 13.69 19.41 -0.21
N GLU A 37 13.84 20.72 0.04
CA GLU A 37 14.58 21.23 1.22
C GLU A 37 13.94 20.72 2.53
N GLY A 38 12.61 20.69 2.60
CA GLY A 38 11.89 20.12 3.74
C GLY A 38 12.16 18.63 3.95
N LEU A 39 12.34 17.85 2.87
CA LEU A 39 12.62 16.42 2.91
C LEU A 39 14.05 16.12 3.39
N THR A 40 15.03 16.95 3.03
CA THR A 40 16.42 16.77 3.49
C THR A 40 16.56 16.82 5.01
N LYS A 41 15.70 17.61 5.68
CA LYS A 41 15.65 17.66 7.17
C LYS A 41 15.30 16.31 7.80
N TYR A 42 14.65 15.44 7.04
CA TYR A 42 14.32 14.07 7.46
C TYR A 42 15.27 13.02 6.87
N GLY A 43 16.39 13.48 6.26
CA GLY A 43 17.38 12.62 5.63
C GLY A 43 16.83 11.91 4.38
N ILE A 44 15.92 12.56 3.66
CA ILE A 44 15.45 12.16 2.33
C ILE A 44 16.11 13.11 1.33
N ILE A 45 17.03 12.58 0.54
CA ILE A 45 17.72 13.33 -0.52
C ILE A 45 17.14 12.85 -1.85
N THR A 46 16.63 13.78 -2.63
CA THR A 46 16.03 13.47 -3.95
C THR A 46 17.10 13.26 -5.00
N GLU A 47 16.76 12.53 -6.08
CA GLU A 47 17.66 12.30 -7.22
C GLU A 47 18.18 13.60 -7.82
N ASP A 48 17.35 14.64 -7.92
CA ASP A 48 17.74 15.97 -8.40
C ASP A 48 18.85 16.62 -7.55
N TRP A 49 18.98 16.22 -6.31
CA TRP A 49 20.00 16.70 -5.37
C TRP A 49 21.08 15.65 -5.08
N GLY A 50 21.20 14.65 -5.96
CA GLY A 50 22.22 13.61 -5.88
C GLY A 50 21.94 12.48 -4.89
N GLY A 51 20.70 12.34 -4.44
CA GLY A 51 20.23 11.23 -3.62
C GLY A 51 19.67 10.05 -4.41
N ASP A 52 18.93 9.21 -3.73
CA ASP A 52 18.36 7.95 -4.25
C ASP A 52 16.83 7.90 -4.21
N VAL A 53 16.18 8.99 -3.86
CA VAL A 53 14.73 9.08 -3.73
C VAL A 53 14.12 9.82 -4.92
N ALA A 54 13.31 9.12 -5.70
CA ALA A 54 12.56 9.73 -6.79
C ALA A 54 11.52 10.72 -6.24
N CYS A 55 11.47 11.92 -6.82
CA CYS A 55 10.55 12.96 -6.41
C CYS A 55 9.80 13.49 -7.64
N ILE A 56 8.50 13.20 -7.75
CA ILE A 56 7.71 13.43 -8.95
C ILE A 56 6.67 14.51 -8.67
N PRO A 57 6.68 15.61 -9.43
CA PRO A 57 5.64 16.64 -9.34
C PRO A 57 4.35 16.13 -9.96
N VAL A 58 3.24 16.20 -9.21
CA VAL A 58 1.94 15.72 -9.65
C VAL A 58 0.82 16.70 -9.29
N SER A 59 -0.29 16.58 -9.98
CA SER A 59 -1.56 17.19 -9.57
C SER A 59 -2.67 16.16 -9.70
N ALA A 60 -3.19 15.72 -8.57
CA ALA A 60 -4.35 14.83 -8.55
C ALA A 60 -5.62 15.47 -9.10
N LEU A 61 -5.69 16.81 -9.13
CA LEU A 61 -6.83 17.55 -9.67
C LEU A 61 -6.83 17.54 -11.19
N THR A 62 -5.67 17.78 -11.81
CA THR A 62 -5.52 17.91 -13.27
C THR A 62 -5.06 16.62 -13.95
N GLY A 63 -4.58 15.65 -13.19
CA GLY A 63 -3.97 14.42 -13.71
C GLY A 63 -2.50 14.59 -14.13
N MET A 64 -1.94 15.80 -14.00
CA MET A 64 -0.55 16.08 -14.38
C MET A 64 0.42 15.20 -13.57
N GLY A 65 1.40 14.59 -14.25
CA GLY A 65 2.48 13.79 -13.66
C GLY A 65 2.04 12.44 -13.07
N ILE A 66 0.76 12.07 -13.20
CA ILE A 66 0.28 10.78 -12.67
C ILE A 66 0.86 9.60 -13.43
N ASN A 67 0.97 9.70 -14.77
CA ASN A 67 1.56 8.64 -15.58
C ASN A 67 3.04 8.46 -15.23
N ASP A 68 3.79 9.55 -15.09
CA ASP A 68 5.21 9.52 -14.72
C ASP A 68 5.41 8.86 -13.34
N LEU A 69 4.51 9.15 -12.39
CA LEU A 69 4.51 8.49 -11.09
C LEU A 69 4.26 6.99 -11.19
N LEU A 70 3.29 6.58 -12.00
CA LEU A 70 2.97 5.15 -12.21
C LEU A 70 4.11 4.42 -12.93
N GLU A 71 4.72 5.02 -13.94
CA GLU A 71 5.90 4.48 -14.63
C GLU A 71 7.07 4.33 -13.66
N ARG A 72 7.31 5.31 -12.80
CA ARG A 72 8.37 5.22 -11.80
C ARG A 72 8.12 4.10 -10.79
N ILE A 73 6.88 3.93 -10.32
CA ILE A 73 6.52 2.83 -9.42
C ILE A 73 6.75 1.48 -10.10
N ALA A 74 6.35 1.34 -11.38
CA ALA A 74 6.56 0.12 -12.14
C ALA A 74 8.05 -0.20 -12.31
N LEU A 75 8.88 0.80 -12.64
CA LEU A 75 10.33 0.66 -12.77
C LEU A 75 10.98 0.22 -11.44
N GLU A 76 10.63 0.86 -10.33
CA GLU A 76 11.16 0.47 -9.02
C GLU A 76 10.75 -0.96 -8.64
N ALA A 77 9.50 -1.35 -8.93
CA ALA A 77 9.02 -2.71 -8.67
C ALA A 77 9.78 -3.76 -9.51
N GLU A 78 10.11 -3.44 -10.75
CA GLU A 78 10.91 -4.30 -11.64
C GLU A 78 12.34 -4.45 -11.12
N VAL A 79 12.99 -3.35 -10.75
CA VAL A 79 14.35 -3.36 -10.17
C VAL A 79 14.39 -4.16 -8.86
N MET A 80 13.35 -4.10 -8.05
CA MET A 80 13.24 -4.86 -6.80
C MET A 80 13.03 -6.36 -7.01
N GLU A 81 12.74 -6.81 -8.24
CA GLU A 81 12.43 -8.21 -8.58
C GLU A 81 11.45 -8.87 -7.59
N LEU A 82 10.37 -8.19 -7.26
CA LEU A 82 9.39 -8.67 -6.27
C LEU A 82 8.75 -9.97 -6.74
N LYS A 83 8.94 -11.04 -5.96
CA LYS A 83 8.46 -12.38 -6.27
C LYS A 83 7.57 -12.91 -5.14
N ALA A 84 6.50 -13.61 -5.50
CA ALA A 84 5.63 -14.30 -4.56
C ALA A 84 5.29 -15.69 -5.08
N ASN A 85 5.16 -16.66 -4.17
CA ASN A 85 4.77 -18.02 -4.53
C ASN A 85 3.26 -18.19 -4.27
N PRO A 86 2.41 -18.34 -5.30
CA PRO A 86 0.97 -18.55 -5.11
C PRO A 86 0.64 -19.94 -4.56
N ASN A 87 1.53 -20.94 -4.75
CA ASN A 87 1.27 -22.35 -4.41
C ASN A 87 1.63 -22.67 -2.95
N ARG A 88 1.25 -21.81 -2.01
CA ARG A 88 1.43 -22.03 -0.57
C ARG A 88 0.26 -21.43 0.20
N ARG A 89 0.19 -21.72 1.50
CA ARG A 89 -0.79 -21.09 2.40
C ARG A 89 -0.62 -19.57 2.37
N ALA A 90 -1.74 -18.87 2.35
CA ALA A 90 -1.75 -17.42 2.30
C ALA A 90 -1.06 -16.79 3.53
N LYS A 91 -0.26 -15.77 3.25
CA LYS A 91 0.29 -14.84 4.23
C LYS A 91 0.03 -13.43 3.75
N GLY A 92 -0.46 -12.57 4.62
CA GLY A 92 -0.79 -11.20 4.27
C GLY A 92 -0.81 -10.28 5.48
N ALA A 93 -1.05 -9.01 5.22
CA ALA A 93 -1.23 -7.98 6.23
C ALA A 93 -2.70 -7.59 6.34
N VAL A 94 -3.20 -7.47 7.55
CA VAL A 94 -4.52 -6.86 7.81
C VAL A 94 -4.33 -5.35 7.73
N VAL A 95 -4.93 -4.73 6.73
CA VAL A 95 -4.83 -3.28 6.49
C VAL A 95 -5.88 -2.53 7.30
N GLU A 96 -7.08 -3.09 7.38
CA GLU A 96 -8.20 -2.54 8.12
C GLU A 96 -9.06 -3.67 8.67
N ALA A 97 -9.59 -3.49 9.88
CA ALA A 97 -10.60 -4.37 10.43
C ALA A 97 -11.72 -3.51 11.07
N ARG A 98 -12.97 -3.89 10.80
CA ARG A 98 -14.14 -3.20 11.34
C ARG A 98 -15.26 -4.18 11.64
N LEU A 99 -16.10 -3.81 12.59
CA LEU A 99 -17.34 -4.53 12.88
C LEU A 99 -18.49 -3.87 12.12
N ASP A 100 -19.04 -4.57 11.15
CA ASP A 100 -20.24 -4.13 10.42
C ASP A 100 -21.49 -4.65 11.12
N LYS A 101 -22.50 -3.79 11.31
CA LYS A 101 -23.73 -4.13 12.05
C LYS A 101 -24.59 -5.20 11.37
N GLY A 102 -24.46 -5.36 10.02
CA GLY A 102 -25.24 -6.32 9.25
C GLY A 102 -24.44 -7.55 8.81
N GLN A 103 -23.14 -7.40 8.63
CA GLN A 103 -22.27 -8.43 8.08
C GLN A 103 -21.31 -9.06 9.10
N GLY A 104 -21.23 -8.51 10.31
CA GLY A 104 -20.30 -8.96 11.34
C GLY A 104 -18.87 -8.45 11.12
N PRO A 105 -17.86 -9.16 11.63
CA PRO A 105 -16.45 -8.74 11.45
C PRO A 105 -16.04 -8.79 9.99
N ILE A 106 -15.55 -7.65 9.50
CA ILE A 106 -14.98 -7.50 8.15
C ILE A 106 -13.53 -7.07 8.29
N ALA A 107 -12.64 -7.71 7.56
CA ALA A 107 -11.24 -7.31 7.48
C ALA A 107 -10.82 -7.12 6.02
N THR A 108 -10.04 -6.09 5.77
CA THR A 108 -9.35 -5.88 4.51
C THR A 108 -7.95 -6.45 4.63
N ILE A 109 -7.62 -7.42 3.80
CA ILE A 109 -6.32 -8.10 3.79
C ILE A 109 -5.62 -7.85 2.45
N LEU A 110 -4.35 -7.49 2.53
CA LEU A 110 -3.43 -7.54 1.41
C LEU A 110 -2.69 -8.89 1.45
N VAL A 111 -3.00 -9.77 0.52
CA VAL A 111 -2.29 -11.04 0.37
C VAL A 111 -0.90 -10.77 -0.19
N GLN A 112 0.15 -11.08 0.56
CA GLN A 112 1.54 -10.87 0.16
C GLN A 112 2.17 -12.12 -0.45
N ASN A 113 1.70 -13.30 -0.04
CA ASN A 113 2.24 -14.58 -0.51
C ASN A 113 1.19 -15.68 -0.35
N GLY A 114 1.26 -16.71 -1.19
CA GLY A 114 0.27 -17.79 -1.18
C GLY A 114 -1.07 -17.40 -1.74
N THR A 115 -2.01 -18.31 -1.72
CA THR A 115 -3.40 -18.08 -2.14
C THR A 115 -4.34 -18.33 -0.97
N LEU A 116 -5.24 -17.40 -0.72
CA LEU A 116 -6.31 -17.51 0.27
C LEU A 116 -7.58 -18.00 -0.42
N HIS A 117 -8.20 -19.02 0.14
CA HIS A 117 -9.43 -19.60 -0.39
C HIS A 117 -10.64 -19.32 0.52
N ALA A 118 -11.81 -19.26 -0.06
CA ALA A 118 -13.03 -19.24 0.73
C ALA A 118 -13.13 -20.55 1.54
N GLY A 119 -13.41 -20.44 2.84
CA GLY A 119 -13.44 -21.56 3.77
C GLY A 119 -12.14 -21.80 4.54
N ASP A 120 -11.05 -21.15 4.16
CA ASP A 120 -9.78 -21.25 4.90
C ASP A 120 -9.90 -20.73 6.34
N VAL A 121 -9.09 -21.33 7.21
CA VAL A 121 -8.90 -20.82 8.58
C VAL A 121 -7.74 -19.86 8.59
N ILE A 122 -8.00 -18.65 9.08
CA ILE A 122 -6.99 -17.59 9.22
C ILE A 122 -6.69 -17.32 10.69
N ILE A 123 -5.45 -16.92 10.94
CA ILE A 123 -4.96 -16.49 12.25
C ILE A 123 -4.47 -15.04 12.09
N ALA A 124 -5.02 -14.13 12.86
CA ALA A 124 -4.62 -12.72 12.86
C ALA A 124 -4.35 -12.29 14.31
N GLY A 125 -3.08 -12.21 14.70
CA GLY A 125 -2.70 -12.01 16.09
C GLY A 125 -3.18 -13.17 16.98
N THR A 126 -4.06 -12.87 17.93
CA THR A 126 -4.69 -13.87 18.82
C THR A 126 -6.04 -14.37 18.32
N ALA A 127 -6.59 -13.75 17.27
CA ALA A 127 -7.88 -14.13 16.70
C ALA A 127 -7.74 -15.27 15.69
N VAL A 128 -8.64 -16.25 15.76
CA VAL A 128 -8.77 -17.34 14.80
C VAL A 128 -10.15 -17.31 14.20
N GLY A 129 -10.25 -17.36 12.88
CA GLY A 129 -11.53 -17.30 12.21
C GLY A 129 -11.53 -18.06 10.89
N ARG A 130 -12.73 -18.41 10.41
CA ARG A 130 -12.93 -19.02 9.10
C ARG A 130 -13.42 -18.00 8.09
N VAL A 131 -12.76 -17.91 6.96
CA VAL A 131 -13.17 -17.06 5.82
C VAL A 131 -14.51 -17.56 5.26
N ARG A 132 -15.54 -16.73 5.34
CA ARG A 132 -16.85 -17.06 4.75
C ARG A 132 -16.99 -16.57 3.32
N THR A 133 -16.66 -15.32 3.11
CA THR A 133 -16.76 -14.66 1.80
C THR A 133 -15.60 -13.72 1.60
N MET A 134 -15.14 -13.63 0.38
CA MET A 134 -14.13 -12.65 -0.05
C MET A 134 -14.68 -11.80 -1.17
N ARG A 135 -14.32 -10.53 -1.20
CA ARG A 135 -14.67 -9.59 -2.26
C ARG A 135 -13.43 -8.80 -2.68
N SER A 136 -13.33 -8.53 -3.96
CA SER A 136 -12.29 -7.62 -4.47
C SER A 136 -12.55 -6.17 -4.01
N ASP A 137 -11.58 -5.29 -4.29
CA ASP A 137 -11.71 -3.84 -4.16
C ASP A 137 -12.92 -3.26 -4.91
N LYS A 138 -13.33 -3.92 -6.01
CA LYS A 138 -14.52 -3.57 -6.81
C LYS A 138 -15.82 -4.21 -6.31
N GLY A 139 -15.79 -4.92 -5.18
CA GLY A 139 -16.94 -5.58 -4.59
C GLY A 139 -17.35 -6.91 -5.25
N VAL A 140 -16.57 -7.41 -6.21
CA VAL A 140 -16.83 -8.70 -6.88
C VAL A 140 -16.52 -9.85 -5.93
N LEU A 141 -17.40 -10.85 -5.87
CA LEU A 141 -17.18 -12.05 -5.05
C LEU A 141 -16.02 -12.87 -5.61
N LEU A 142 -15.12 -13.28 -4.71
CA LEU A 142 -13.94 -14.06 -5.03
C LEU A 142 -14.00 -15.43 -4.31
N ASN A 143 -13.61 -16.48 -5.00
CA ASN A 143 -13.34 -17.79 -4.39
C ASN A 143 -11.91 -17.89 -3.90
N ASP A 144 -10.98 -17.27 -4.63
CA ASP A 144 -9.55 -17.30 -4.38
C ASP A 144 -8.97 -15.89 -4.45
N ALA A 145 -7.98 -15.62 -3.60
CA ALA A 145 -7.22 -14.39 -3.60
C ALA A 145 -5.72 -14.72 -3.57
N GLY A 146 -5.06 -14.53 -4.70
CA GLY A 146 -3.62 -14.74 -4.86
C GLY A 146 -2.78 -13.55 -4.34
N PRO A 147 -1.45 -13.60 -4.52
CA PRO A 147 -0.55 -12.52 -4.15
C PRO A 147 -0.94 -11.20 -4.82
N VAL A 148 -0.73 -10.09 -4.08
CA VAL A 148 -1.09 -8.71 -4.46
C VAL A 148 -2.60 -8.45 -4.52
N SER A 149 -3.43 -9.42 -4.15
CA SER A 149 -4.87 -9.22 -4.08
C SER A 149 -5.25 -8.44 -2.83
N TYR A 150 -6.02 -7.37 -3.05
CA TYR A 150 -6.70 -6.62 -2.00
C TYR A 150 -8.08 -7.24 -1.78
N THR A 151 -8.30 -7.84 -0.62
CA THR A 151 -9.49 -8.65 -0.39
C THR A 151 -10.22 -8.20 0.86
N HIS A 152 -11.50 -7.86 0.71
CA HIS A 152 -12.40 -7.67 1.84
C HIS A 152 -12.98 -9.04 2.22
N LEU A 153 -12.65 -9.52 3.39
CA LEU A 153 -13.16 -10.79 3.87
C LEU A 153 -14.09 -10.61 5.07
N ARG A 154 -15.07 -11.49 5.12
CA ARG A 154 -15.90 -11.72 6.28
C ARG A 154 -15.42 -13.00 6.96
N ALA A 155 -14.98 -12.89 8.20
CA ALA A 155 -14.61 -14.03 9.02
C ALA A 155 -15.65 -14.26 10.14
N HIS A 156 -15.76 -15.49 10.58
CA HIS A 156 -16.49 -15.82 11.80
C HIS A 156 -15.48 -16.33 12.82
N GLU A 157 -15.49 -15.75 14.00
CA GLU A 157 -14.72 -16.28 15.11
C GLU A 157 -15.17 -17.71 15.44
N THR A 158 -14.22 -18.56 15.58
CA THR A 158 -14.41 -19.94 16.04
C THR A 158 -14.00 -20.07 17.49
#